data_6aee7dbde032015cc404ec09582415a7
#
_entry.id   6aee7dbde032015cc404ec09582415a7
#
_cell.length_a   1.000
_cell.length_b   1.000
_cell.length_c   1.000
_cell.angle_alpha   90.00
_cell.angle_beta   90.00
_cell.angle_gamma   90.00
#
_symmetry.space_group_name_H-M   'P 1'
#
loop_
_entity.id
_entity.type
_entity.pdbx_description
1 polymer ?
#
loop_
_entity_poly.entity_id
_entity_poly.type
_entity_poly.pdbx_seq_one_letter_code
_entity_poly.pdbx_strand_id
1 'polypeptide(L)' 'MRSKKGNVQPVVSIEDRIKAAAMLLKIGQDAEATTKMLMETYSVSEDEADSYVTEALKI' A
#
# COMPACT_ATOMS: atom_id res chain seq x y z
N MET A 1 -15.03 -7.86 26.21
CA MET A 1 -14.71 -7.88 25.88
C MET A 1 -14.64 -7.87 25.22
N ARG A 2 -14.55 -7.72 25.00
CA ARG A 2 -14.29 -7.65 24.33
C ARG A 2 -14.02 -7.58 23.40
N SER A 3 -13.97 -7.54 23.15
CA SER A 3 -13.53 -7.47 22.36
C SER A 3 -13.58 -7.45 21.59
N LYS A 4 -13.77 -7.27 21.44
CA LYS A 4 -13.62 -7.28 20.77
C LYS A 4 -13.50 -7.19 20.08
N LYS A 5 -13.59 -6.93 20.13
CA LYS A 5 -13.25 -6.88 19.57
C LYS A 5 -12.87 -6.85 18.85
N GLY A 6 -12.80 -6.73 18.66
CA GLY A 6 -12.18 -6.76 18.10
C GLY A 6 -11.73 -6.69 17.37
N ASN A 7 -11.66 -6.89 17.31
CA ASN A 7 -11.00 -6.94 16.66
C ASN A 7 -10.45 -6.60 15.91
N VAL A 8 -10.39 -6.40 16.42
CA VAL A 8 -9.66 -5.62 15.56
C VAL A 8 -8.54 -6.26 14.90
N GLN A 9 -8.55 -6.42 13.80
CA GLN A 9 -7.51 -6.96 13.16
C GLN A 9 -6.64 -5.94 12.59
N PRO A 10 -5.36 -6.21 12.39
CA PRO A 10 -4.44 -5.24 11.86
C PRO A 10 -4.59 -5.18 10.37
N VAL A 11 -5.67 -4.67 9.93
CA VAL A 11 -5.90 -4.53 8.53
C VAL A 11 -5.18 -3.33 8.03
N VAL A 12 -4.35 -3.51 7.04
CA VAL A 12 -3.71 -2.40 6.38
C VAL A 12 -4.69 -1.87 5.36
N SER A 13 -5.20 -0.69 5.58
CA SER A 13 -6.20 -0.12 4.69
C SER A 13 -5.57 0.28 3.38
N ILE A 14 -6.43 0.51 2.38
CA ILE A 14 -5.97 0.96 1.08
C ILE A 14 -5.25 2.30 1.19
N GLU A 15 -5.75 3.18 2.06
CA GLU A 15 -5.08 4.43 2.31
C GLU A 15 -3.65 4.25 2.79
N ASP A 16 -3.45 3.30 3.70
CA ASP A 16 -2.13 3.02 4.23
C ASP A 16 -1.20 2.49 3.14
N ARG A 17 -1.73 1.69 2.23
CA ARG A 17 -0.94 1.16 1.13
C ARG A 17 -0.54 2.27 0.18
N ILE A 18 -1.45 3.22 -0.07
CA ILE A 18 -1.14 4.37 -0.91
C ILE A 18 -0.08 5.24 -0.25
N LYS A 19 -0.17 5.43 1.06
CA LYS A 19 0.84 6.18 1.80
C LYS A 19 2.20 5.50 1.73
N ALA A 20 2.21 4.18 1.82
CA ALA A 20 3.46 3.42 1.70
C ALA A 20 4.06 3.62 0.33
N ALA A 21 3.24 3.59 -0.72
CA ALA A 21 3.70 3.83 -2.07
C ALA A 21 4.28 5.23 -2.21
N ALA A 22 3.59 6.22 -1.63
CA ALA A 22 4.05 7.60 -1.69
C ALA A 22 5.41 7.74 -1.01
N MET A 23 5.60 7.06 0.12
CA MET A 23 6.87 7.12 0.82
C MET A 23 7.99 6.51 0.00
N LEU A 24 7.73 5.37 -0.65
CA LEU A 24 8.74 4.73 -1.50
C LEU A 24 9.13 5.64 -2.66
N LEU A 25 8.15 6.29 -3.26
CA LEU A 25 8.44 7.22 -4.35
C LEU A 25 9.25 8.41 -3.86
N LYS A 26 8.94 8.87 -2.65
CA LYS A 26 9.60 10.02 -2.08
C LYS A 26 11.08 9.76 -1.80
N ILE A 27 11.42 8.54 -1.40
CA ILE A 27 12.81 8.20 -1.10
C ILE A 27 13.59 7.82 -2.35
N GLY A 28 13.00 7.97 -3.53
CA GLY A 28 13.73 7.80 -4.76
C GLY A 28 13.49 6.54 -5.55
N GLN A 29 12.57 5.69 -5.11
CA GLN A 29 12.22 4.52 -5.89
C GLN A 29 11.43 4.95 -7.11
N ASP A 30 11.66 4.30 -8.24
CA ASP A 30 10.83 4.64 -9.40
C ASP A 30 9.49 3.92 -9.28
N ALA A 31 8.57 4.28 -10.19
CA ALA A 31 7.21 3.74 -10.11
C ALA A 31 7.18 2.23 -10.31
N GLU A 32 8.03 1.72 -11.19
CA GLU A 32 8.05 0.29 -11.46
C GLU A 32 8.55 -0.50 -10.25
N ALA A 33 9.63 -0.03 -9.63
CA ALA A 33 10.16 -0.69 -8.45
C ALA A 33 9.15 -0.63 -7.30
N THR A 34 8.48 0.51 -7.15
CA THR A 34 7.46 0.68 -6.12
C THR A 34 6.31 -0.30 -6.34
N THR A 35 5.85 -0.44 -7.58
CA THR A 35 4.79 -1.38 -7.91
C THR A 35 5.19 -2.79 -7.52
N LYS A 36 6.40 -3.21 -7.84
CA LYS A 36 6.86 -4.55 -7.52
C LYS A 36 6.92 -4.78 -6.02
N MET A 37 7.41 -3.80 -5.28
CA MET A 37 7.47 -3.92 -3.82
C MET A 37 6.08 -4.06 -3.22
N LEU A 38 5.11 -3.31 -3.73
CA LEU A 38 3.75 -3.40 -3.23
C LEU A 38 3.13 -4.76 -3.52
N MET A 39 3.41 -5.30 -4.71
CA MET A 39 2.92 -6.63 -5.06
C MET A 39 3.41 -7.67 -4.07
N GLU A 40 4.67 -7.59 -3.68
CA GLU A 40 5.25 -8.55 -2.77
C GLU A 40 4.81 -8.31 -1.33
N THR A 41 4.78 -7.05 -0.92
CA THR A 41 4.46 -6.71 0.46
C THR A 41 3.01 -7.04 0.80
N TYR A 42 2.09 -6.77 -0.12
CA TYR A 42 0.67 -6.94 0.15
C TYR A 42 0.06 -8.11 -0.59
N SER A 43 0.84 -8.82 -1.37
CA SER A 43 0.38 -9.98 -2.15
C SER A 43 -0.78 -9.59 -3.06
N VAL A 44 -0.64 -8.48 -3.75
CA VAL A 44 -1.67 -8.00 -4.66
C VAL A 44 -1.19 -8.12 -6.10
N SER A 45 -2.13 -8.00 -7.03
CA SER A 45 -1.81 -8.07 -8.45
C SER A 45 -1.09 -6.81 -8.90
N GLU A 46 -0.50 -6.88 -10.07
CA GLU A 46 0.17 -5.74 -10.65
C GLU A 46 -0.79 -4.58 -10.87
N ASP A 47 -2.00 -4.88 -11.34
CA ASP A 47 -3.00 -3.86 -11.59
C ASP A 47 -3.36 -3.13 -10.29
N GLU A 48 -3.51 -3.88 -9.23
CA GLU A 48 -3.86 -3.28 -7.95
C GLU A 48 -2.70 -2.45 -7.40
N ALA A 49 -1.49 -2.98 -7.47
CA ALA A 49 -0.32 -2.24 -7.01
C ALA A 49 -0.11 -0.97 -7.82
N ASP A 50 -0.33 -1.05 -9.13
CA ASP A 50 -0.20 0.10 -10.00
C ASP A 50 -1.22 1.18 -9.63
N SER A 51 -2.40 0.75 -9.25
CA SER A 51 -3.44 1.66 -8.80
C SER A 51 -2.99 2.43 -7.55
N TYR A 52 -2.35 1.76 -6.62
CA TYR A 52 -1.82 2.42 -5.43
C TYR A 52 -0.76 3.46 -5.80
N VAL A 53 0.11 3.12 -6.73
CA VAL A 53 1.16 4.04 -7.18
C VAL A 53 0.53 5.26 -7.86
N THR A 54 -0.47 5.03 -8.70
CA THR A 54 -1.18 6.10 -9.39
C THR A 54 -1.79 7.07 -8.38
N GLU A 55 -2.44 6.55 -7.34
CA GLU A 55 -3.03 7.40 -6.32
C GLU A 55 -1.96 8.11 -5.51
N ALA A 56 -0.86 7.43 -5.24
CA ALA A 56 0.24 8.04 -4.48
C ALA A 56 0.84 9.22 -5.22
N LEU A 57 0.89 9.15 -6.54
CA LEU A 57 1.43 10.25 -7.34
C LEU A 57 0.55 11.49 -7.31
N LYS A 58 -0.70 11.35 -6.89
CA LYS A 58 -1.61 12.49 -6.75
C LYS A 58 -1.46 13.21 -5.42
N ILE A 59 -0.78 12.62 -4.49
CA ILE A 59 -0.53 13.23 -3.19
C ILE A 59 0.65 14.23 -3.29
#